data_eaab7198c29abbcd56e9fe4c3e8b8fd8
#
_entry.id   eaab7198c29abbcd56e9fe4c3e8b8fd8
#
_cell.length_a   1.000
_cell.length_b   1.000
_cell.length_c   1.000
_cell.angle_alpha   90.00
_cell.angle_beta   90.00
_cell.angle_gamma   90.00
#
_symmetry.space_group_name_H-M   'P 1'
#
loop_
_entity.id
_entity.type
_entity.pdbx_description
1 polymer ?
#
loop_
_entity_poly.entity_id
_entity_poly.type
_entity_poly.pdbx_seq_one_letter_code
_entity_poly.pdbx_strand_id
1 'polypeptide(L)'
;MISRGQSGGWGKYQTAEEMEINRKYEYDPEFVPLICKWLGLSPRPSSVIVDVGCGSGYFTKIMAQCIGEEGKVIGIDPDRKLIQEAEKICERKRISSIHFKVGNAWKIPLESNHADLVVSHVVLSNIPRQSDAILEMKRVAKIGGKVAVIDSAKGGGQYFPDGRLNELYDKFHKAFGMAIDKEWRQKLGMSNYIENFHFRIPQLFLKAGLADISLNGHLSTFLLCDTRRGTKEMKTYLKAKFSLWRKLAKRNKECALVGGMKEEEFNELFQRYTDYLEDLITHPEKIKKTPEVNIVSRVIVCGAKAARNYC
;
A
#
# COMPACT_ATOMS: atom_id res chain seq x y z
N MET A 1 8.57 -17.74 -11.12
CA MET A 1 8.18 -16.49 -11.80
C MET A 1 7.44 -15.59 -10.84
N ILE A 2 8.10 -14.52 -10.41
CA ILE A 2 7.59 -13.60 -9.37
C ILE A 2 6.81 -12.49 -10.08
N SER A 3 5.58 -12.75 -10.55
CA SER A 3 4.79 -11.72 -11.21
C SER A 3 3.96 -10.91 -10.22
N ARG A 4 4.42 -9.72 -9.86
CA ARG A 4 3.55 -8.64 -9.40
C ARG A 4 3.00 -7.94 -10.67
N GLY A 5 1.81 -8.22 -11.12
CA GLY A 5 1.21 -7.48 -12.24
C GLY A 5 0.64 -8.26 -13.42
N GLN A 6 0.50 -9.58 -13.32
CA GLN A 6 -0.36 -10.32 -14.25
C GLN A 6 -1.52 -10.92 -13.47
N SER A 7 -2.72 -10.79 -14.01
CA SER A 7 -4.03 -11.35 -13.66
C SER A 7 -4.04 -12.32 -12.45
N GLY A 8 -4.18 -11.78 -11.28
CA GLY A 8 -4.22 -12.52 -10.03
C GLY A 8 -3.48 -11.76 -8.94
N GLY A 9 -3.96 -10.54 -8.63
CA GLY A 9 -3.40 -9.62 -7.66
C GLY A 9 -3.30 -10.21 -6.24
N TRP A 10 -3.21 -9.36 -5.26
CA TRP A 10 -3.09 -9.74 -3.85
C TRP A 10 -4.26 -10.61 -3.35
N GLY A 11 -5.43 -10.59 -4.03
CA GLY A 11 -6.58 -11.45 -3.73
C GLY A 11 -6.34 -12.95 -3.81
N LYS A 12 -5.23 -13.40 -4.44
CA LYS A 12 -4.81 -14.81 -4.38
C LYS A 12 -4.13 -15.19 -3.05
N TYR A 13 -3.62 -14.20 -2.31
CA TYR A 13 -2.87 -14.42 -1.05
C TYR A 13 -3.65 -13.97 0.18
N GLN A 14 -4.52 -12.97 0.04
CA GLN A 14 -5.29 -12.38 1.14
C GLN A 14 -6.73 -12.13 0.71
N THR A 15 -7.66 -12.26 1.66
CA THR A 15 -9.01 -11.70 1.54
C THR A 15 -8.96 -10.17 1.76
N ALA A 16 -10.02 -9.47 1.35
CA ALA A 16 -10.12 -8.05 1.64
C ALA A 16 -10.10 -7.75 3.15
N GLU A 17 -10.72 -8.62 3.97
CA GLU A 17 -10.70 -8.48 5.43
C GLU A 17 -9.29 -8.64 6.02
N GLU A 18 -8.53 -9.64 5.58
CA GLU A 18 -7.13 -9.81 6.00
C GLU A 18 -6.26 -8.61 5.58
N MET A 19 -6.49 -8.06 4.38
CA MET A 19 -5.82 -6.84 3.93
C MET A 19 -6.19 -5.63 4.81
N GLU A 20 -7.45 -5.47 5.18
CA GLU A 20 -7.88 -4.38 6.07
C GLU A 20 -7.25 -4.47 7.46
N ILE A 21 -7.18 -5.68 8.03
CA ILE A 21 -6.53 -5.91 9.31
C ILE A 21 -5.05 -5.49 9.25
N ASN A 22 -4.33 -5.88 8.21
CA ASN A 22 -2.93 -5.52 8.05
C ASN A 22 -2.75 -4.01 7.83
N ARG A 23 -3.61 -3.37 7.02
CA ARG A 23 -3.55 -1.93 6.70
C ARG A 23 -3.89 -1.04 7.89
N LYS A 24 -4.79 -1.48 8.77
CA LYS A 24 -5.23 -0.70 9.94
C LYS A 24 -4.06 -0.20 10.80
N TYR A 25 -2.99 -0.95 10.90
CA TYR A 25 -1.83 -0.63 11.73
C TYR A 25 -0.68 0.04 10.97
N GLU A 26 -0.85 0.26 9.67
CA GLU A 26 0.06 1.07 8.87
C GLU A 26 -0.28 2.57 8.92
N TYR A 27 -1.43 2.92 9.49
CA TYR A 27 -1.90 4.31 9.66
C TYR A 27 -2.18 4.59 11.12
N ASP A 28 -1.49 5.57 11.68
CA ASP A 28 -1.92 6.14 12.95
C ASP A 28 -3.11 7.10 12.75
N PRO A 29 -3.90 7.37 13.82
CA PRO A 29 -5.06 8.26 13.71
C PRO A 29 -4.70 9.69 13.28
N GLU A 30 -3.46 10.12 13.52
CA GLU A 30 -2.99 11.47 13.19
C GLU A 30 -2.65 11.61 11.70
N PHE A 31 -2.33 10.51 11.05
CA PHE A 31 -2.00 10.50 9.63
C PHE A 31 -3.18 10.91 8.74
N VAL A 32 -4.40 10.52 9.10
CA VAL A 32 -5.59 10.81 8.29
C VAL A 32 -5.84 12.31 8.12
N PRO A 33 -5.84 13.14 9.18
CA PRO A 33 -5.93 14.59 9.03
C PRO A 33 -4.79 15.20 8.21
N LEU A 34 -3.56 14.70 8.38
CA LEU A 34 -2.40 15.17 7.63
C LEU A 34 -2.53 14.87 6.14
N ILE A 35 -2.92 13.66 5.77
CA ILE A 35 -3.09 13.29 4.36
C ILE A 35 -4.21 14.10 3.72
N CYS A 36 -5.33 14.32 4.41
CA CYS A 36 -6.41 15.17 3.93
C CYS A 36 -5.89 16.59 3.65
N LYS A 37 -5.10 17.16 4.57
CA LYS A 37 -4.48 18.49 4.41
C LYS A 37 -3.54 18.53 3.19
N TRP A 38 -2.62 17.57 3.06
CA TRP A 38 -1.63 17.54 1.97
C TRP A 38 -2.26 17.31 0.60
N LEU A 39 -3.31 16.52 0.54
CA LEU A 39 -4.09 16.33 -0.69
C LEU A 39 -5.05 17.49 -0.98
N GLY A 40 -5.23 18.41 -0.01
CA GLY A 40 -6.17 19.53 -0.12
C GLY A 40 -7.63 19.08 -0.10
N LEU A 41 -7.91 18.00 0.63
CA LEU A 41 -9.24 17.46 0.83
C LEU A 41 -9.94 18.18 1.98
N SER A 42 -11.21 18.45 1.79
CA SER A 42 -12.15 18.93 2.81
C SER A 42 -13.56 18.46 2.43
N PRO A 43 -14.46 18.35 3.38
CA PRO A 43 -15.85 18.08 3.06
C PRO A 43 -16.38 19.12 2.07
N ARG A 44 -16.76 18.68 0.89
CA ARG A 44 -17.37 19.51 -0.17
C ARG A 44 -18.41 18.69 -0.90
N PRO A 45 -19.62 19.22 -1.08
CA PRO A 45 -20.63 18.59 -1.90
C PRO A 45 -20.08 18.29 -3.30
N SER A 46 -20.44 17.14 -3.84
CA SER A 46 -20.11 16.72 -5.20
C SER A 46 -18.61 16.53 -5.50
N SER A 47 -17.72 16.49 -4.50
CA SER A 47 -16.30 16.12 -4.71
C SER A 47 -16.20 14.67 -5.20
N VAL A 48 -15.41 14.45 -6.24
CA VAL A 48 -15.16 13.12 -6.79
C VAL A 48 -13.69 12.76 -6.63
N ILE A 49 -13.42 11.66 -5.92
CA ILE A 49 -12.07 11.09 -5.80
C ILE A 49 -12.02 9.74 -6.52
N VAL A 50 -10.92 9.47 -7.19
CA VAL A 50 -10.61 8.15 -7.78
C VAL A 50 -9.40 7.57 -7.10
N ASP A 51 -9.55 6.38 -6.51
CA ASP A 51 -8.49 5.59 -5.86
C ASP A 51 -8.05 4.46 -6.80
N VAL A 52 -6.87 4.59 -7.39
CA VAL A 52 -6.35 3.66 -8.40
C VAL A 52 -5.50 2.58 -7.75
N GLY A 53 -5.90 1.32 -7.90
CA GLY A 53 -5.33 0.17 -7.20
C GLY A 53 -5.86 0.05 -5.77
N CYS A 54 -7.17 0.22 -5.61
CA CYS A 54 -7.83 0.32 -4.30
C CYS A 54 -7.79 -0.97 -3.45
N GLY A 55 -7.51 -2.12 -4.07
CA GLY A 55 -7.47 -3.42 -3.37
C GLY A 55 -8.74 -3.70 -2.58
N SER A 56 -8.61 -3.84 -1.26
CA SER A 56 -9.74 -4.05 -0.33
C SER A 56 -10.59 -2.81 -0.07
N GLY A 57 -10.28 -1.67 -0.66
CA GLY A 57 -10.95 -0.41 -0.41
C GLY A 57 -10.62 0.24 0.94
N TYR A 58 -9.55 -0.19 1.63
CA TYR A 58 -9.19 0.40 2.92
C TYR A 58 -8.87 1.90 2.80
N PHE A 59 -7.99 2.26 1.86
CA PHE A 59 -7.64 3.66 1.63
C PHE A 59 -8.81 4.45 1.01
N THR A 60 -9.60 3.81 0.16
CA THR A 60 -10.85 4.38 -0.40
C THR A 60 -11.80 4.87 0.68
N LYS A 61 -11.94 4.08 1.78
CA LYS A 61 -12.76 4.48 2.94
C LYS A 61 -12.18 5.67 3.71
N ILE A 62 -10.84 5.75 3.82
CA ILE A 62 -10.18 6.92 4.40
C ILE A 62 -10.50 8.17 3.57
N MET A 63 -10.43 8.08 2.25
CA MET A 63 -10.77 9.20 1.36
C MET A 63 -12.23 9.62 1.50
N ALA A 64 -13.16 8.68 1.64
CA ALA A 64 -14.57 8.98 1.87
C ALA A 64 -14.79 9.75 3.18
N GLN A 65 -14.09 9.39 4.25
CA GLN A 65 -14.13 10.13 5.52
C GLN A 65 -13.61 11.57 5.38
N CYS A 66 -12.60 11.80 4.51
CA CYS A 66 -12.03 13.13 4.30
C CYS A 66 -12.98 14.09 3.56
N ILE A 67 -13.85 13.59 2.67
CA ILE A 67 -14.72 14.43 1.84
C ILE A 67 -16.18 14.49 2.32
N GLY A 68 -16.54 13.67 3.31
CA GLY A 68 -17.89 13.61 3.86
C GLY A 68 -18.88 12.83 2.99
N GLU A 69 -20.12 12.73 3.47
CA GLU A 69 -21.16 11.86 2.88
C GLU A 69 -21.66 12.32 1.51
N GLU A 70 -21.60 13.61 1.21
CA GLU A 70 -22.03 14.19 -0.07
C GLU A 70 -20.99 14.06 -1.19
N GLY A 71 -19.77 13.63 -0.85
CA GLY A 71 -18.72 13.34 -1.80
C GLY A 71 -18.82 11.92 -2.35
N LYS A 72 -18.11 11.64 -3.45
CA LYS A 72 -18.05 10.34 -4.09
C LYS A 72 -16.63 9.84 -4.22
N VAL A 73 -16.35 8.61 -3.79
CA VAL A 73 -15.07 7.94 -4.02
C VAL A 73 -15.26 6.74 -4.92
N ILE A 74 -14.44 6.62 -5.95
CA ILE A 74 -14.46 5.51 -6.90
C ILE A 74 -13.16 4.73 -6.77
N GLY A 75 -13.23 3.52 -6.24
CA GLY A 75 -12.10 2.58 -6.17
C GLY A 75 -11.96 1.80 -7.47
N ILE A 76 -10.75 1.73 -8.01
CA ILE A 76 -10.42 0.98 -9.24
C ILE A 76 -9.35 -0.06 -8.90
N ASP A 77 -9.61 -1.34 -9.21
CA ASP A 77 -8.62 -2.42 -9.06
C ASP A 77 -8.81 -3.48 -10.17
N PRO A 78 -7.74 -4.11 -10.68
CA PRO A 78 -7.86 -5.18 -11.66
C PRO A 78 -8.37 -6.50 -11.06
N ASP A 79 -8.29 -6.68 -9.75
CA ASP A 79 -8.72 -7.90 -9.07
C ASP A 79 -10.22 -7.87 -8.77
N ARG A 80 -11.01 -8.52 -9.66
CA ARG A 80 -12.47 -8.62 -9.52
C ARG A 80 -12.91 -9.20 -8.17
N LYS A 81 -12.14 -10.14 -7.62
CA LYS A 81 -12.47 -10.76 -6.33
C LYS A 81 -12.36 -9.75 -5.19
N LEU A 82 -11.25 -8.98 -5.15
CA LEU A 82 -11.08 -7.93 -4.15
C LEU A 82 -12.16 -6.85 -4.27
N ILE A 83 -12.53 -6.46 -5.48
CA ILE A 83 -13.63 -5.50 -5.72
C ILE A 83 -14.93 -6.03 -5.12
N GLN A 84 -15.33 -7.26 -5.41
CA GLN A 84 -16.56 -7.85 -4.88
C GLN A 84 -16.56 -7.95 -3.34
N GLU A 85 -15.41 -8.27 -2.75
CA GLU A 85 -15.26 -8.32 -1.30
C GLU A 85 -15.33 -6.91 -0.68
N ALA A 86 -14.71 -5.91 -1.31
CA ALA A 86 -14.76 -4.51 -0.88
C ALA A 86 -16.19 -3.93 -0.95
N GLU A 87 -16.94 -4.24 -2.01
CA GLU A 87 -18.35 -3.88 -2.13
C GLU A 87 -19.17 -4.45 -0.96
N LYS A 88 -19.05 -5.75 -0.68
CA LYS A 88 -19.73 -6.39 0.47
C LYS A 88 -19.35 -5.77 1.81
N ILE A 89 -18.10 -5.34 1.99
CA ILE A 89 -17.68 -4.64 3.22
C ILE A 89 -18.39 -3.28 3.33
N CYS A 90 -18.47 -2.52 2.24
CA CYS A 90 -19.16 -1.23 2.21
C CYS A 90 -20.68 -1.39 2.44
N GLU A 91 -21.31 -2.37 1.83
CA GLU A 91 -22.73 -2.70 2.05
C GLU A 91 -23.02 -3.02 3.52
N ARG A 92 -22.22 -3.93 4.13
CA ARG A 92 -22.37 -4.28 5.56
C ARG A 92 -22.19 -3.07 6.49
N LYS A 93 -21.33 -2.12 6.12
CA LYS A 93 -21.07 -0.88 6.88
C LYS A 93 -21.99 0.27 6.49
N ARG A 94 -22.91 0.07 5.54
CA ARG A 94 -23.86 1.09 5.01
C ARG A 94 -23.15 2.34 4.49
N ILE A 95 -22.03 2.17 3.79
CA ILE A 95 -21.27 3.27 3.18
C ILE A 95 -21.72 3.43 1.73
N SER A 96 -22.51 4.46 1.44
CA SER A 96 -23.10 4.70 0.11
C SER A 96 -22.25 5.61 -0.79
N SER A 97 -21.33 6.38 -0.22
CA SER A 97 -20.47 7.32 -0.96
C SER A 97 -19.33 6.65 -1.73
N ILE A 98 -19.13 5.34 -1.57
CA ILE A 98 -18.06 4.58 -2.22
C ILE A 98 -18.63 3.67 -3.31
N HIS A 99 -18.00 3.70 -4.48
CA HIS A 99 -18.29 2.82 -5.61
C HIS A 99 -17.01 2.13 -6.05
N PHE A 100 -17.12 0.92 -6.60
CA PHE A 100 -15.97 0.19 -7.10
C PHE A 100 -16.15 -0.15 -8.59
N LYS A 101 -15.03 -0.22 -9.33
CA LYS A 101 -14.99 -0.66 -10.71
C LYS A 101 -13.77 -1.53 -10.97
N VAL A 102 -13.93 -2.58 -11.75
CA VAL A 102 -12.80 -3.36 -12.25
C VAL A 102 -12.10 -2.57 -13.34
N GLY A 103 -10.79 -2.36 -13.18
CA GLY A 103 -9.97 -1.62 -14.16
C GLY A 103 -8.51 -1.62 -13.73
N ASN A 104 -7.63 -1.10 -14.57
CA ASN A 104 -6.19 -1.01 -14.27
C ASN A 104 -5.67 0.43 -14.39
N ALA A 105 -4.47 0.65 -13.86
CA ALA A 105 -3.85 1.97 -13.80
C ALA A 105 -3.50 2.57 -15.18
N TRP A 106 -3.38 1.75 -16.23
CA TRP A 106 -3.05 2.20 -17.58
C TRP A 106 -4.28 2.46 -18.47
N LYS A 107 -5.47 2.03 -18.01
CA LYS A 107 -6.75 2.25 -18.67
C LYS A 107 -7.84 2.30 -17.60
N ILE A 108 -8.00 3.46 -16.98
CA ILE A 108 -9.00 3.72 -15.95
C ILE A 108 -10.37 3.81 -16.63
N PRO A 109 -11.39 3.02 -16.22
CA PRO A 109 -12.70 2.96 -16.87
C PRO A 109 -13.59 4.18 -16.54
N LEU A 110 -13.04 5.37 -16.70
CA LEU A 110 -13.67 6.67 -16.48
C LEU A 110 -13.28 7.63 -17.59
N GLU A 111 -14.14 8.60 -17.84
CA GLU A 111 -13.91 9.65 -18.83
C GLU A 111 -12.79 10.62 -18.42
N SER A 112 -12.29 11.39 -19.38
CA SER A 112 -11.35 12.47 -19.08
C SER A 112 -12.03 13.57 -18.27
N ASN A 113 -11.28 14.25 -17.41
CA ASN A 113 -11.78 15.36 -16.59
C ASN A 113 -12.95 14.99 -15.66
N HIS A 114 -12.89 13.80 -15.08
CA HIS A 114 -13.95 13.23 -14.24
C HIS A 114 -13.79 13.56 -12.75
N ALA A 115 -12.57 13.54 -12.21
CA ALA A 115 -12.30 13.57 -10.78
C ALA A 115 -11.58 14.84 -10.31
N ASP A 116 -11.90 15.30 -9.11
CA ASP A 116 -11.19 16.41 -8.46
C ASP A 116 -9.82 15.97 -7.94
N LEU A 117 -9.70 14.70 -7.54
CA LEU A 117 -8.46 14.06 -7.17
C LEU A 117 -8.40 12.64 -7.75
N VAL A 118 -7.30 12.29 -8.39
CA VAL A 118 -6.95 10.91 -8.73
C VAL A 118 -5.74 10.50 -7.91
N VAL A 119 -5.89 9.52 -7.04
CA VAL A 119 -4.83 9.09 -6.12
C VAL A 119 -4.49 7.61 -6.34
N SER A 120 -3.24 7.25 -6.14
CA SER A 120 -2.83 5.85 -6.00
C SER A 120 -2.04 5.66 -4.70
N HIS A 121 -2.30 4.56 -3.99
CA HIS A 121 -1.71 4.25 -2.71
C HIS A 121 -1.00 2.90 -2.72
N VAL A 122 0.36 2.93 -2.66
CA VAL A 122 1.24 1.74 -2.70
C VAL A 122 0.98 0.86 -3.93
N VAL A 123 0.82 1.49 -5.10
CA VAL A 123 0.54 0.81 -6.37
C VAL A 123 1.68 0.99 -7.35
N LEU A 124 2.13 2.23 -7.57
CA LEU A 124 3.08 2.53 -8.65
C LEU A 124 4.42 1.83 -8.45
N SER A 125 4.86 1.64 -7.21
CA SER A 125 6.04 0.81 -6.89
C SER A 125 5.86 -0.68 -7.22
N ASN A 126 4.65 -1.13 -7.51
CA ASN A 126 4.31 -2.53 -7.76
C ASN A 126 3.88 -2.83 -9.19
N ILE A 127 3.91 -1.85 -10.09
CA ILE A 127 3.49 -2.00 -11.49
C ILE A 127 4.55 -1.47 -12.46
N PRO A 128 4.64 -2.03 -13.69
CA PRO A 128 5.45 -1.47 -14.76
C PRO A 128 4.79 -0.22 -15.35
N ARG A 129 5.52 0.48 -16.25
CA ARG A 129 4.98 1.59 -17.05
C ARG A 129 4.32 2.68 -16.20
N GLN A 130 5.00 3.11 -15.11
CA GLN A 130 4.48 4.10 -14.19
C GLN A 130 4.14 5.45 -14.87
N SER A 131 4.94 5.83 -15.88
CA SER A 131 4.67 7.04 -16.65
C SER A 131 3.29 7.01 -17.31
N ASP A 132 2.93 5.85 -17.88
CA ASP A 132 1.63 5.68 -18.54
C ASP A 132 0.49 5.73 -17.52
N ALA A 133 0.70 5.12 -16.35
CA ALA A 133 -0.29 5.18 -15.27
C ALA A 133 -0.50 6.62 -14.77
N ILE A 134 0.57 7.41 -14.62
CA ILE A 134 0.47 8.82 -14.22
C ILE A 134 -0.24 9.65 -15.30
N LEU A 135 0.07 9.42 -16.58
CA LEU A 135 -0.62 10.09 -17.69
C LEU A 135 -2.11 9.75 -17.71
N GLU A 136 -2.46 8.51 -17.44
CA GLU A 136 -3.85 8.07 -17.36
C GLU A 136 -4.58 8.66 -16.14
N MET A 137 -3.91 8.73 -14.98
CA MET A 137 -4.43 9.43 -13.81
C MET A 137 -4.65 10.93 -14.12
N LYS A 138 -3.68 11.58 -14.81
CA LYS A 138 -3.84 12.97 -15.27
C LYS A 138 -5.00 13.12 -16.24
N ARG A 139 -5.22 12.18 -17.16
CA ARG A 139 -6.36 12.21 -18.08
C ARG A 139 -7.69 12.27 -17.32
N VAL A 140 -7.83 11.43 -16.30
CA VAL A 140 -9.07 11.33 -15.49
C VAL A 140 -9.26 12.52 -14.57
N ALA A 141 -8.18 13.14 -14.07
CA ALA A 141 -8.27 14.35 -13.26
C ALA A 141 -8.89 15.51 -14.07
N LYS A 142 -9.76 16.31 -13.45
CA LYS A 142 -10.30 17.56 -14.01
C LYS A 142 -9.17 18.56 -14.26
N ILE A 143 -9.42 19.55 -15.11
CA ILE A 143 -8.58 20.74 -15.19
C ILE A 143 -8.65 21.46 -13.82
N GLY A 144 -7.52 21.80 -13.23
CA GLY A 144 -7.42 22.28 -11.84
C GLY A 144 -7.52 21.18 -10.78
N GLY A 145 -7.88 19.97 -11.17
CA GLY A 145 -7.86 18.80 -10.29
C GLY A 145 -6.45 18.28 -10.04
N LYS A 146 -6.30 17.37 -9.10
CA LYS A 146 -5.01 16.88 -8.62
C LYS A 146 -4.76 15.42 -8.98
N VAL A 147 -3.50 15.08 -9.15
CA VAL A 147 -2.98 13.71 -9.16
C VAL A 147 -2.11 13.53 -7.93
N ALA A 148 -2.27 12.45 -7.19
CA ALA A 148 -1.44 12.14 -6.04
C ALA A 148 -0.93 10.70 -6.07
N VAL A 149 0.29 10.50 -5.61
CA VAL A 149 0.90 9.19 -5.40
C VAL A 149 1.38 9.12 -3.97
N ILE A 150 0.93 8.11 -3.26
CA ILE A 150 1.37 7.76 -1.91
C ILE A 150 2.06 6.42 -2.01
N ASP A 151 3.34 6.39 -1.69
CA ASP A 151 4.10 5.15 -1.80
C ASP A 151 5.11 4.99 -0.66
N SER A 152 5.67 3.79 -0.53
CA SER A 152 6.65 3.50 0.52
C SER A 152 7.94 4.28 0.29
N ALA A 153 8.54 4.78 1.37
CA ALA A 153 9.85 5.42 1.39
C ALA A 153 10.87 4.56 2.16
N LYS A 154 12.14 4.91 2.06
CA LYS A 154 13.20 4.33 2.91
C LYS A 154 13.00 4.74 4.37
N GLY A 155 13.50 3.92 5.32
CA GLY A 155 13.49 4.22 6.76
C GLY A 155 12.39 3.52 7.55
N GLY A 156 11.54 2.71 6.87
CA GLY A 156 10.66 1.76 7.56
C GLY A 156 11.38 0.47 7.93
N GLY A 157 10.80 -0.29 8.85
CA GLY A 157 11.31 -1.59 9.25
C GLY A 157 10.47 -2.23 10.34
N GLN A 158 10.71 -3.50 10.58
CA GLN A 158 10.12 -4.25 11.69
C GLN A 158 11.22 -4.71 12.62
N TYR A 159 11.06 -4.43 13.90
CA TYR A 159 12.04 -4.68 14.94
C TYR A 159 11.44 -5.59 16.00
N PHE A 160 12.08 -6.73 16.23
CA PHE A 160 11.68 -7.75 17.21
C PHE A 160 12.54 -7.66 18.48
N PRO A 161 12.06 -8.18 19.62
CA PRO A 161 12.89 -8.32 20.83
C PRO A 161 14.07 -9.29 20.64
N ASP A 162 13.95 -10.25 19.71
CA ASP A 162 14.98 -11.24 19.38
C ASP A 162 15.96 -10.66 18.35
N GLY A 163 17.23 -10.45 18.76
CA GLY A 163 18.27 -9.93 17.89
C GLY A 163 18.59 -10.81 16.68
N ARG A 164 18.52 -12.14 16.83
CA ARG A 164 18.75 -13.07 15.72
C ARG A 164 17.60 -13.02 14.71
N LEU A 165 16.37 -12.92 15.19
CA LEU A 165 15.21 -12.75 14.31
C LEU A 165 15.31 -11.42 13.54
N ASN A 166 15.74 -10.32 14.17
CA ASN A 166 15.99 -9.05 13.50
C ASN A 166 17.03 -9.21 12.37
N GLU A 167 18.18 -9.81 12.67
CA GLU A 167 19.24 -10.00 11.68
C GLU A 167 18.76 -10.78 10.45
N LEU A 168 18.06 -11.88 10.68
CA LEU A 168 17.53 -12.73 9.60
C LEU A 168 16.43 -12.03 8.81
N TYR A 169 15.58 -11.27 9.48
CA TYR A 169 14.50 -10.52 8.87
C TYR A 169 15.03 -9.39 7.98
N ASP A 170 16.06 -8.67 8.42
CA ASP A 170 16.75 -7.65 7.63
C ASP A 170 17.45 -8.25 6.40
N LYS A 171 18.13 -9.39 6.55
CA LYS A 171 18.72 -10.13 5.43
C LYS A 171 17.65 -10.52 4.42
N PHE A 172 16.51 -11.03 4.90
CA PHE A 172 15.39 -11.41 4.05
C PHE A 172 14.85 -10.21 3.27
N HIS A 173 14.64 -9.07 3.92
CA HIS A 173 14.12 -7.87 3.25
C HIS A 173 15.07 -7.35 2.18
N LYS A 174 16.38 -7.34 2.46
CA LYS A 174 17.40 -6.99 1.46
C LYS A 174 17.38 -7.95 0.27
N ALA A 175 17.41 -9.25 0.53
CA ALA A 175 17.38 -10.28 -0.51
C ALA A 175 16.07 -10.21 -1.32
N PHE A 176 14.92 -10.02 -0.66
CA PHE A 176 13.65 -9.87 -1.33
C PHE A 176 13.63 -8.65 -2.26
N GLY A 177 14.15 -7.51 -1.81
CA GLY A 177 14.30 -6.30 -2.62
C GLY A 177 15.18 -6.53 -3.84
N MET A 178 16.34 -7.20 -3.66
CA MET A 178 17.26 -7.55 -4.77
C MET A 178 16.61 -8.50 -5.78
N ALA A 179 15.84 -9.49 -5.33
CA ALA A 179 15.15 -10.42 -6.22
C ALA A 179 14.11 -9.71 -7.09
N ILE A 180 13.34 -8.83 -6.48
CA ILE A 180 12.36 -8.01 -7.19
C ILE A 180 13.04 -7.07 -8.19
N ASP A 181 14.12 -6.39 -7.80
CA ASP A 181 14.88 -5.50 -8.70
C ASP A 181 15.46 -6.28 -9.90
N LYS A 182 16.03 -7.48 -9.66
CA LYS A 182 16.53 -8.36 -10.71
C LYS A 182 15.42 -8.77 -11.70
N GLU A 183 14.26 -9.15 -11.22
CA GLU A 183 13.11 -9.52 -12.06
C GLU A 183 12.65 -8.34 -12.94
N TRP A 184 12.58 -7.12 -12.37
CA TRP A 184 12.16 -5.93 -13.09
C TRP A 184 13.21 -5.48 -14.12
N ARG A 185 14.52 -5.63 -13.84
CA ARG A 185 15.58 -5.39 -14.82
C ARG A 185 15.46 -6.32 -16.02
N GLN A 186 15.24 -7.61 -15.76
CA GLN A 186 15.12 -8.61 -16.82
C GLN A 186 13.90 -8.43 -17.69
N LYS A 187 12.74 -8.10 -17.08
CA LYS A 187 11.48 -7.99 -17.81
C LYS A 187 11.24 -6.62 -18.47
N LEU A 188 11.80 -5.57 -17.93
CA LEU A 188 11.44 -4.19 -18.31
C LEU A 188 12.65 -3.31 -18.66
N GLY A 189 13.87 -3.84 -18.60
CA GLY A 189 15.11 -3.06 -18.82
C GLY A 189 15.32 -1.93 -17.78
N MET A 190 14.66 -2.02 -16.62
CA MET A 190 14.71 -0.98 -15.60
C MET A 190 15.64 -1.35 -14.46
N SER A 191 16.59 -0.47 -14.10
CA SER A 191 17.50 -0.64 -12.97
C SER A 191 17.04 0.18 -11.75
N ASN A 192 17.33 -0.34 -10.53
CA ASN A 192 17.09 0.33 -9.25
C ASN A 192 15.62 0.74 -9.03
N TYR A 193 14.71 -0.16 -9.40
CA TYR A 193 13.28 0.13 -9.46
C TYR A 193 12.65 0.40 -8.10
N ILE A 194 12.92 -0.44 -7.10
CA ILE A 194 12.26 -0.37 -5.79
C ILE A 194 12.98 0.56 -4.83
N GLU A 195 14.31 0.52 -4.77
CA GLU A 195 15.07 1.26 -3.76
C GLU A 195 14.94 2.78 -3.85
N ASN A 196 14.70 3.32 -5.04
CA ASN A 196 14.68 4.76 -5.29
C ASN A 196 13.41 5.25 -6.01
N PHE A 197 12.37 4.42 -6.04
CA PHE A 197 11.13 4.78 -6.76
C PHE A 197 10.53 6.09 -6.24
N HIS A 198 10.49 6.30 -4.95
CA HIS A 198 9.95 7.51 -4.34
C HIS A 198 10.64 8.80 -4.78
N PHE A 199 11.95 8.77 -5.11
CA PHE A 199 12.66 9.92 -5.67
C PHE A 199 12.33 10.19 -7.15
N ARG A 200 11.77 9.22 -7.86
CA ARG A 200 11.42 9.33 -9.27
C ARG A 200 10.02 9.90 -9.48
N ILE A 201 9.14 9.80 -8.49
CA ILE A 201 7.74 10.26 -8.62
C ILE A 201 7.66 11.72 -9.03
N PRO A 202 8.39 12.68 -8.40
CA PRO A 202 8.35 14.07 -8.83
C PRO A 202 8.81 14.27 -10.28
N GLN A 203 9.84 13.54 -10.73
CA GLN A 203 10.30 13.60 -12.13
C GLN A 203 9.25 13.05 -13.10
N LEU A 204 8.54 11.98 -12.72
CA LEU A 204 7.45 11.44 -13.53
C LEU A 204 6.28 12.43 -13.62
N PHE A 205 5.99 13.16 -12.55
CA PHE A 205 4.98 14.21 -12.53
C PHE A 205 5.35 15.38 -13.45
N LEU A 206 6.60 15.85 -13.39
CA LEU A 206 7.10 16.87 -14.32
C LEU A 206 6.99 16.42 -15.78
N LYS A 207 7.46 15.20 -16.09
CA LYS A 207 7.35 14.63 -17.44
C LYS A 207 5.90 14.47 -17.91
N ALA A 208 4.97 14.21 -17.01
CA ALA A 208 3.55 14.19 -17.32
C ALA A 208 2.93 15.60 -17.47
N GLY A 209 3.69 16.66 -17.25
CA GLY A 209 3.20 18.05 -17.33
C GLY A 209 2.18 18.35 -16.22
N LEU A 210 2.41 17.84 -15.01
CA LEU A 210 1.72 18.28 -13.80
C LEU A 210 2.43 19.49 -13.22
N ALA A 211 1.68 20.44 -12.69
CA ALA A 211 2.16 21.67 -12.07
C ALA A 211 2.01 21.61 -10.53
N ASP A 212 2.52 22.61 -9.83
CA ASP A 212 2.37 22.79 -8.38
C ASP A 212 2.72 21.51 -7.59
N ILE A 213 3.84 20.88 -7.96
CA ILE A 213 4.27 19.62 -7.38
C ILE A 213 4.73 19.84 -5.95
N SER A 214 4.11 19.13 -5.01
CA SER A 214 4.50 19.10 -3.62
C SER A 214 4.93 17.70 -3.19
N LEU A 215 5.88 17.62 -2.26
CA LEU A 215 6.35 16.39 -1.65
C LEU A 215 6.22 16.50 -0.14
N ASN A 216 5.56 15.52 0.47
CA ASN A 216 5.46 15.38 1.92
C ASN A 216 5.92 13.98 2.33
N GLY A 217 6.34 13.81 3.58
CA GLY A 217 6.73 12.54 4.14
C GLY A 217 6.04 12.27 5.46
N HIS A 218 5.72 11.01 5.73
CA HIS A 218 5.14 10.57 6.99
C HIS A 218 5.76 9.26 7.45
N LEU A 219 5.94 9.15 8.76
CA LEU A 219 6.44 7.97 9.45
C LEU A 219 5.40 7.51 10.46
N SER A 220 4.70 6.42 10.14
CA SER A 220 3.78 5.77 11.07
C SER A 220 4.53 4.75 11.92
N THR A 221 4.26 4.74 13.22
CA THR A 221 4.85 3.78 14.15
C THR A 221 3.78 2.91 14.79
N PHE A 222 4.08 1.64 14.93
CA PHE A 222 3.23 0.66 15.60
C PHE A 222 4.06 -0.06 16.65
N LEU A 223 3.56 -0.10 17.88
CA LEU A 223 4.14 -0.85 18.99
C LEU A 223 3.16 -1.95 19.39
N LEU A 224 3.59 -3.22 19.37
CA LEU A 224 2.72 -4.35 19.66
C LEU A 224 2.18 -4.34 21.11
N CYS A 225 3.02 -3.95 22.07
CA CYS A 225 2.63 -3.87 23.48
C CYS A 225 1.95 -2.55 23.87
N ASP A 226 1.54 -1.72 22.92
CA ASP A 226 0.81 -0.47 23.19
C ASP A 226 -0.42 -0.74 24.07
N THR A 227 -0.46 -0.11 25.23
CA THR A 227 -1.54 -0.31 26.22
C THR A 227 -2.89 0.24 25.76
N ARG A 228 -2.89 1.18 24.82
CA ARG A 228 -4.12 1.75 24.20
C ARG A 228 -4.87 0.73 23.33
N ARG A 229 -4.22 -0.36 22.90
CA ARG A 229 -4.80 -1.40 22.04
C ARG A 229 -5.21 -2.62 22.85
N GLY A 230 -6.35 -3.22 22.52
CA GLY A 230 -6.87 -4.42 23.19
C GLY A 230 -6.09 -5.67 22.84
N THR A 231 -5.84 -6.57 23.81
CA THR A 231 -5.16 -7.86 23.56
C THR A 231 -5.89 -8.70 22.50
N LYS A 232 -7.23 -8.73 22.50
CA LYS A 232 -8.03 -9.45 21.50
C LYS A 232 -7.80 -8.89 20.09
N GLU A 233 -7.71 -7.58 19.97
CA GLU A 233 -7.42 -6.89 18.72
C GLU A 233 -6.03 -7.27 18.20
N MET A 234 -5.00 -7.19 19.06
CA MET A 234 -3.63 -7.57 18.70
C MET A 234 -3.50 -9.03 18.32
N LYS A 235 -4.19 -9.92 19.03
CA LYS A 235 -4.26 -11.35 18.65
C LYS A 235 -4.85 -11.55 17.24
N THR A 236 -5.86 -10.78 16.86
CA THR A 236 -6.46 -10.84 15.51
C THR A 236 -5.46 -10.38 14.45
N TYR A 237 -4.73 -9.30 14.72
CA TYR A 237 -3.65 -8.82 13.86
C TYR A 237 -2.53 -9.86 13.67
N LEU A 238 -2.04 -10.46 14.76
CA LEU A 238 -1.01 -11.50 14.71
C LEU A 238 -1.46 -12.74 13.92
N LYS A 239 -2.73 -13.16 14.07
CA LYS A 239 -3.31 -14.24 13.27
C LYS A 239 -3.32 -13.92 11.76
N ALA A 240 -3.65 -12.69 11.38
CA ALA A 240 -3.63 -12.27 9.99
C ALA A 240 -2.19 -12.25 9.43
N LYS A 241 -1.21 -11.74 10.20
CA LYS A 241 0.22 -11.81 9.85
C LYS A 241 0.70 -13.26 9.67
N PHE A 242 0.37 -14.11 10.61
CA PHE A 242 0.73 -15.54 10.57
C PHE A 242 0.16 -16.26 9.34
N SER A 243 -1.14 -16.05 9.07
CA SER A 243 -1.80 -16.59 7.89
C SER A 243 -1.10 -16.16 6.61
N LEU A 244 -0.81 -14.87 6.46
CA LEU A 244 -0.13 -14.33 5.30
C LEU A 244 1.30 -14.87 5.15
N TRP A 245 2.06 -14.92 6.24
CA TRP A 245 3.43 -15.44 6.26
C TRP A 245 3.48 -16.87 5.72
N ARG A 246 2.59 -17.74 6.21
CA ARG A 246 2.50 -19.14 5.75
C ARG A 246 2.04 -19.26 4.29
N LYS A 247 1.04 -18.49 3.88
CA LYS A 247 0.55 -18.48 2.49
C LYS A 247 1.63 -18.04 1.49
N LEU A 248 2.51 -17.15 1.91
CA LEU A 248 3.60 -16.64 1.08
C LEU A 248 4.91 -17.43 1.21
N ALA A 249 5.00 -18.46 2.03
CA ALA A 249 6.23 -19.18 2.36
C ALA A 249 7.06 -19.57 1.13
N LYS A 250 6.46 -20.25 0.15
CA LYS A 250 7.13 -20.68 -1.08
C LYS A 250 7.66 -19.49 -1.87
N ARG A 251 6.86 -18.48 -2.09
CA ARG A 251 7.25 -17.27 -2.81
C ARG A 251 8.37 -16.53 -2.09
N ASN A 252 8.23 -16.35 -0.77
CA ASN A 252 9.22 -15.67 0.06
C ASN A 252 10.58 -16.39 0.00
N LYS A 253 10.58 -17.73 0.05
CA LYS A 253 11.78 -18.54 -0.11
C LYS A 253 12.43 -18.35 -1.48
N GLU A 254 11.64 -18.46 -2.55
CA GLU A 254 12.14 -18.24 -3.92
C GLU A 254 12.78 -16.85 -4.07
N CYS A 255 12.12 -15.80 -3.55
CA CYS A 255 12.66 -14.44 -3.58
C CYS A 255 13.95 -14.32 -2.76
N ALA A 256 13.98 -14.86 -1.55
CA ALA A 256 15.14 -14.81 -0.67
C ALA A 256 16.39 -15.44 -1.34
N LEU A 257 16.23 -16.64 -1.91
CA LEU A 257 17.32 -17.35 -2.60
C LEU A 257 17.80 -16.62 -3.85
N VAL A 258 16.88 -16.12 -4.69
CA VAL A 258 17.22 -15.32 -5.89
C VAL A 258 17.96 -14.04 -5.52
N GLY A 259 17.65 -13.44 -4.37
CA GLY A 259 18.30 -12.25 -3.83
C GLY A 259 19.58 -12.51 -3.05
N GLY A 260 20.03 -13.77 -2.97
CA GLY A 260 21.32 -14.13 -2.38
C GLY A 260 21.30 -14.50 -0.89
N MET A 261 20.13 -14.66 -0.27
CA MET A 261 20.02 -15.23 1.07
C MET A 261 20.27 -16.74 1.01
N LYS A 262 21.00 -17.30 1.98
CA LYS A 262 21.23 -18.74 2.04
C LYS A 262 19.94 -19.48 2.44
N GLU A 263 19.79 -20.70 1.96
CA GLU A 263 18.59 -21.51 2.23
C GLU A 263 18.44 -21.82 3.74
N GLU A 264 19.55 -22.12 4.41
CA GLU A 264 19.57 -22.38 5.85
C GLU A 264 19.11 -21.15 6.65
N GLU A 265 19.57 -19.95 6.26
CA GLU A 265 19.16 -18.69 6.90
C GLU A 265 17.67 -18.40 6.70
N PHE A 266 17.14 -18.68 5.49
CA PHE A 266 15.71 -18.53 5.25
C PHE A 266 14.88 -19.54 6.06
N ASN A 267 15.32 -20.81 6.11
CA ASN A 267 14.63 -21.84 6.88
C ASN A 267 14.65 -21.50 8.39
N GLU A 268 15.79 -21.01 8.92
CA GLU A 268 15.90 -20.52 10.29
C GLU A 268 14.95 -19.33 10.54
N LEU A 269 14.94 -18.34 9.64
CA LEU A 269 14.01 -17.22 9.71
C LEU A 269 12.56 -17.69 9.74
N PHE A 270 12.22 -18.57 8.80
CA PHE A 270 10.84 -19.06 8.66
C PHE A 270 10.36 -19.76 9.93
N GLN A 271 11.20 -20.62 10.52
CA GLN A 271 10.87 -21.31 11.75
C GLN A 271 10.77 -20.34 12.92
N ARG A 272 11.80 -19.51 13.17
CA ARG A 272 11.81 -18.55 14.29
C ARG A 272 10.62 -17.59 14.25
N TYR A 273 10.31 -17.04 13.08
CA TYR A 273 9.21 -16.10 12.96
C TYR A 273 7.85 -16.79 13.10
N THR A 274 7.72 -18.02 12.62
CA THR A 274 6.54 -18.86 12.83
C THR A 274 6.32 -19.13 14.31
N ASP A 275 7.35 -19.61 15.01
CA ASP A 275 7.30 -19.92 16.45
C ASP A 275 6.99 -18.66 17.27
N TYR A 276 7.60 -17.54 16.93
CA TYR A 276 7.34 -16.25 17.57
C TYR A 276 5.88 -15.82 17.45
N LEU A 277 5.29 -15.91 16.26
CA LEU A 277 3.89 -15.56 16.05
C LEU A 277 2.94 -16.56 16.73
N GLU A 278 3.24 -17.86 16.67
CA GLU A 278 2.45 -18.90 17.34
C GLU A 278 2.46 -18.74 18.86
N ASP A 279 3.62 -18.45 19.45
CA ASP A 279 3.73 -18.23 20.89
C ASP A 279 2.86 -17.04 21.33
N LEU A 280 2.90 -15.91 20.63
CA LEU A 280 2.08 -14.74 20.96
C LEU A 280 0.57 -14.96 20.71
N ILE A 281 0.21 -15.78 19.74
CA ILE A 281 -1.19 -16.14 19.47
C ILE A 281 -1.73 -17.09 20.55
N THR A 282 -0.90 -18.03 20.99
CA THR A 282 -1.24 -19.06 21.99
C THR A 282 -1.21 -18.49 23.40
N HIS A 283 -0.27 -17.60 23.69
CA HIS A 283 -0.06 -16.93 24.99
C HIS A 283 -0.30 -15.43 24.90
N PRO A 284 -1.56 -14.96 24.71
CA PRO A 284 -1.84 -13.56 24.45
C PRO A 284 -1.49 -12.60 25.58
N GLU A 285 -1.26 -13.08 26.79
CA GLU A 285 -0.72 -12.31 27.92
C GLU A 285 0.72 -11.80 27.68
N LYS A 286 1.47 -12.46 26.79
CA LYS A 286 2.81 -12.04 26.38
C LYS A 286 2.78 -10.80 25.46
N ILE A 287 1.69 -10.58 24.72
CA ILE A 287 1.54 -9.46 23.78
C ILE A 287 1.88 -8.12 24.46
N LYS A 288 1.34 -7.91 25.67
CA LYS A 288 1.56 -6.68 26.44
C LYS A 288 2.98 -6.50 26.99
N LYS A 289 3.81 -7.53 26.88
CA LYS A 289 5.22 -7.55 27.32
C LYS A 289 6.20 -7.62 26.16
N THR A 290 5.71 -7.65 24.93
CA THR A 290 6.52 -7.83 23.72
C THR A 290 6.70 -6.50 22.99
N PRO A 291 7.88 -5.86 23.06
CA PRO A 291 8.13 -4.55 22.46
C PRO A 291 8.50 -4.66 20.96
N GLU A 292 7.70 -5.37 20.18
CA GLU A 292 7.84 -5.37 18.73
C GLU A 292 7.42 -4.00 18.16
N VAL A 293 8.30 -3.40 17.37
CA VAL A 293 8.06 -2.11 16.71
C VAL A 293 7.98 -2.32 15.21
N ASN A 294 6.97 -1.77 14.58
CA ASN A 294 6.89 -1.65 13.12
C ASN A 294 6.86 -0.16 12.74
N ILE A 295 7.74 0.21 11.82
CA ILE A 295 7.85 1.56 11.29
C ILE A 295 7.52 1.52 9.80
N VAL A 296 6.53 2.30 9.38
CA VAL A 296 6.12 2.42 7.99
C VAL A 296 6.37 3.86 7.54
N SER A 297 7.29 4.03 6.60
CA SER A 297 7.58 5.34 6.01
C SER A 297 6.87 5.49 4.66
N ARG A 298 6.31 6.67 4.41
CA ARG A 298 5.59 7.00 3.17
C ARG A 298 6.00 8.35 2.63
N VAL A 299 6.01 8.45 1.32
CA VAL A 299 6.04 9.73 0.61
C VAL A 299 4.70 9.99 -0.05
N ILE A 300 4.29 11.24 -0.03
CA ILE A 300 3.08 11.74 -0.67
C ILE A 300 3.51 12.80 -1.68
N VAL A 301 3.37 12.51 -2.97
CA VAL A 301 3.61 13.46 -4.05
C VAL A 301 2.26 13.86 -4.63
N CYS A 302 2.01 15.15 -4.72
CA CYS A 302 0.79 15.71 -5.27
C CYS A 302 1.15 16.75 -6.33
N GLY A 303 0.42 16.74 -7.46
CA GLY A 303 0.57 17.73 -8.53
C GLY A 303 -0.77 18.09 -9.14
N ALA A 304 -0.92 19.30 -9.63
CA ALA A 304 -2.13 19.81 -10.26
C ALA A 304 -2.13 19.61 -11.78
N LYS A 305 -3.28 19.31 -12.37
CA LYS A 305 -3.48 19.34 -13.81
C LYS A 305 -3.79 20.77 -14.24
N ALA A 306 -2.81 21.44 -14.82
CA ALA A 306 -2.95 22.81 -15.33
C ALA A 306 -3.93 22.88 -16.52
N ALA A 307 -4.56 24.04 -16.70
CA ALA A 307 -5.45 24.32 -17.83
C ALA A 307 -4.69 24.41 -19.18
N ARG A 308 -3.39 24.74 -19.15
CA ARG A 308 -2.50 24.76 -20.32
C ARG A 308 -1.22 24.00 -19.96
N ASN A 309 -0.67 23.27 -20.92
CA ASN A 309 0.68 22.75 -20.78
C ASN A 309 1.63 23.97 -20.72
N TYR A 310 2.27 24.18 -19.59
CA TYR A 310 3.44 25.05 -19.56
C TYR A 310 4.53 24.34 -20.38
N CYS A 311 4.81 24.83 -21.57
CA CYS A 311 5.97 24.45 -22.37
C CYS A 311 7.25 24.90 -21.67
#